data_04b1ee16d1822bd5c341685ea580daf4
#
_entry.id   04b1ee16d1822bd5c341685ea580daf4
#
_cell.length_a   1.000
_cell.length_b   1.000
_cell.length_c   1.000
_cell.angle_alpha   90.00
_cell.angle_beta   90.00
_cell.angle_gamma   90.00
#
_symmetry.space_group_name_H-M   'P 1'
#
loop_
_entity.id
_entity.type
_entity.pdbx_description
1 polymer ?
#
loop_
_entity_poly.entity_id
_entity_poly.type
_entity_poly.pdbx_seq_one_letter_code
_entity_poly.pdbx_strand_id
1 'polypeptide(L)'
;MSTQYFAEQPDAPHRPGLVHVVLPDVHLALQTDAGVFSPGRLDPGSRLLLETAPPPPATGDLLDLGCGYGPLALVLASRAPGARVWATDVNSRALSLCSINKGAAGLANVRCVAPDDRDLPRSFALIWSNPPIRIGKAALHELLTAWLGRLAPGGEAFLVVQRNLGSDSLQRWLTEAGWAADRFAARAGYRVLRVTHGEAAA
;
A
#
# COMPACT_ATOMS: atom_id res chain seq x y z
N MET A 1 17.96 8.59 10.35
CA MET A 1 16.63 7.99 10.61
C MET A 1 16.75 6.53 10.21
N SER A 2 16.39 5.64 11.12
CA SER A 2 16.64 4.20 11.01
C SER A 2 15.88 3.56 9.85
N THR A 3 16.57 2.78 9.01
CA THR A 3 16.02 1.91 7.96
C THR A 3 15.33 0.65 8.52
N GLN A 4 15.15 0.58 9.85
CA GLN A 4 14.68 -0.60 10.59
C GLN A 4 13.27 -1.07 10.20
N TYR A 5 12.39 -0.20 9.70
CA TYR A 5 11.04 -0.60 9.30
C TYR A 5 10.95 -1.33 7.94
N PHE A 6 12.04 -1.38 7.18
CA PHE A 6 12.18 -2.23 5.98
C PHE A 6 12.92 -3.53 6.27
N ALA A 7 13.29 -3.80 7.52
CA ALA A 7 13.89 -5.05 7.92
C ALA A 7 12.79 -6.08 8.22
N GLU A 8 13.03 -7.34 7.88
CA GLU A 8 12.13 -8.45 8.16
C GLU A 8 11.82 -8.55 9.67
N GLN A 9 12.80 -8.32 10.51
CA GLN A 9 12.67 -8.24 11.96
C GLN A 9 13.27 -6.93 12.46
N PRO A 10 12.45 -5.92 12.80
CA PRO A 10 12.97 -4.65 13.29
C PRO A 10 13.53 -4.81 14.70
N ASP A 11 14.78 -4.40 14.89
CA ASP A 11 15.47 -4.34 16.20
C ASP A 11 15.08 -3.07 16.99
N ALA A 12 13.82 -2.73 17.00
CA ALA A 12 13.29 -1.59 17.74
C ALA A 12 12.58 -2.06 19.01
N PRO A 13 12.86 -1.46 20.20
CA PRO A 13 12.12 -1.78 21.39
C PRO A 13 10.63 -1.47 21.21
N HIS A 14 9.77 -2.30 21.80
CA HIS A 14 8.32 -2.10 21.72
C HIS A 14 7.92 -0.76 22.34
N ARG A 15 7.13 0.00 21.60
CA ARG A 15 6.45 1.22 22.04
C ARG A 15 5.05 1.24 21.43
N PRO A 16 4.11 0.48 22.01
CA PRO A 16 2.75 0.40 21.54
C PRO A 16 2.09 1.78 21.44
N GLY A 17 1.32 2.00 20.40
CA GLY A 17 0.59 3.23 20.16
C GLY A 17 -0.75 2.95 19.50
N LEU A 18 -1.54 3.99 19.31
CA LEU A 18 -2.83 3.94 18.63
C LEU A 18 -2.91 5.05 17.59
N VAL A 19 -3.36 4.71 16.39
CA VAL A 19 -3.60 5.65 15.31
C VAL A 19 -5.06 5.57 14.88
N HIS A 20 -5.74 6.73 14.85
CA HIS A 20 -7.10 6.81 14.36
C HIS A 20 -7.11 7.17 12.87
N VAL A 21 -7.76 6.33 12.07
CA VAL A 21 -8.13 6.61 10.68
C VAL A 21 -9.58 7.11 10.71
N VAL A 22 -9.75 8.38 10.42
CA VAL A 22 -11.06 9.03 10.38
C VAL A 22 -11.30 9.56 8.97
N LEU A 23 -12.20 8.92 8.25
CA LEU A 23 -12.66 9.27 6.91
C LEU A 23 -14.19 9.43 6.96
N PRO A 24 -14.83 10.06 5.97
CA PRO A 24 -16.29 10.22 5.96
C PRO A 24 -17.07 8.90 6.04
N ASP A 25 -16.48 7.82 5.52
CA ASP A 25 -17.09 6.49 5.35
C ASP A 25 -16.50 5.41 6.25
N VAL A 26 -15.31 5.63 6.84
CA VAL A 26 -14.59 4.61 7.61
C VAL A 26 -13.94 5.22 8.85
N HIS A 27 -14.19 4.64 10.01
CA HIS A 27 -13.53 5.00 11.26
C HIS A 27 -12.86 3.76 11.86
N LEU A 28 -11.52 3.79 12.00
CA LEU A 28 -10.73 2.69 12.56
C LEU A 28 -9.78 3.21 13.64
N ALA A 29 -9.62 2.43 14.71
CA ALA A 29 -8.58 2.62 15.72
C ALA A 29 -7.54 1.50 15.54
N LEU A 30 -6.35 1.84 15.11
CA LEU A 30 -5.31 0.89 14.71
C LEU A 30 -4.17 0.88 15.71
N GLN A 31 -3.86 -0.29 16.24
CA GLN A 31 -2.66 -0.50 17.04
C GLN A 31 -1.42 -0.34 16.16
N THR A 32 -0.39 0.25 16.73
CA THR A 32 0.90 0.47 16.06
C THR A 32 2.02 0.29 17.07
N ASP A 33 3.27 0.24 16.60
CA ASP A 33 4.44 0.07 17.45
C ASP A 33 5.67 0.75 16.83
N ALA A 34 6.72 0.93 17.62
CA ALA A 34 8.03 1.28 17.08
C ALA A 34 8.53 0.20 16.10
N GLY A 35 9.34 0.60 15.12
CA GLY A 35 9.86 -0.32 14.08
C GLY A 35 8.91 -0.57 12.91
N VAL A 36 7.71 0.04 12.90
CA VAL A 36 6.84 0.09 11.72
C VAL A 36 6.79 1.49 11.12
N PHE A 37 6.29 1.60 9.90
CA PHE A 37 6.17 2.91 9.23
C PHE A 37 5.10 3.78 9.91
N SER A 38 5.43 5.07 10.16
CA SER A 38 4.54 6.10 10.72
C SER A 38 3.79 5.69 12.00
N PRO A 39 4.48 5.29 13.08
CA PRO A 39 3.85 4.66 14.24
C PRO A 39 3.01 5.63 15.10
N GLY A 40 3.15 6.94 14.94
CA GLY A 40 2.44 7.93 15.78
C GLY A 40 1.23 8.59 15.13
N ARG A 41 1.02 8.41 13.83
CA ARG A 41 -0.09 9.03 13.09
C ARG A 41 -0.28 8.36 11.74
N LEU A 42 -1.48 8.51 11.15
CA LEU A 42 -1.68 8.18 9.75
C LEU A 42 -0.75 9.02 8.87
N ASP A 43 0.05 8.37 8.03
CA ASP A 43 0.95 9.07 7.10
C ASP A 43 0.15 9.99 6.17
N PRO A 44 0.60 11.24 5.92
CA PRO A 44 -0.12 12.18 5.07
C PRO A 44 -0.29 11.70 3.62
N GLY A 45 0.66 10.94 3.09
CA GLY A 45 0.55 10.32 1.76
C GLY A 45 -0.52 9.23 1.74
N SER A 46 -0.50 8.32 2.70
CA SER A 46 -1.55 7.30 2.86
C SER A 46 -2.92 7.95 3.05
N ARG A 47 -3.03 9.02 3.84
CA ARG A 47 -4.27 9.79 3.98
C ARG A 47 -4.74 10.34 2.64
N LEU A 48 -3.85 10.95 1.85
CA LEU A 48 -4.19 11.48 0.53
C LEU A 48 -4.74 10.38 -0.38
N LEU A 49 -4.09 9.21 -0.42
CA LEU A 49 -4.56 8.06 -1.20
C LEU A 49 -5.96 7.63 -0.76
N LEU A 50 -6.19 7.47 0.54
CA LEU A 50 -7.48 7.08 1.11
C LEU A 50 -8.62 8.06 0.82
N GLU A 51 -8.32 9.36 0.76
CA GLU A 51 -9.29 10.42 0.52
C GLU A 51 -9.57 10.67 -0.97
N THR A 52 -8.68 10.25 -1.87
CA THR A 52 -8.78 10.60 -3.29
C THR A 52 -8.95 9.41 -4.23
N ALA A 53 -8.51 8.22 -3.84
CA ALA A 53 -8.68 7.04 -4.68
C ALA A 53 -10.17 6.76 -4.94
N PRO A 54 -10.52 6.27 -6.13
CA PRO A 54 -11.88 5.91 -6.45
C PRO A 54 -12.35 4.73 -5.60
N PRO A 55 -13.66 4.46 -5.52
CA PRO A 55 -14.18 3.26 -4.88
C PRO A 55 -13.50 2.00 -5.44
N PRO A 56 -13.02 1.10 -4.57
CA PRO A 56 -12.39 -0.12 -5.02
C PRO A 56 -13.39 -1.06 -5.71
N PRO A 57 -12.92 -2.01 -6.56
CA PRO A 57 -13.75 -3.08 -7.08
C PRO A 57 -14.46 -3.84 -5.96
N ALA A 58 -15.77 -4.11 -6.13
CA ALA A 58 -16.61 -4.76 -5.12
C ALA A 58 -16.21 -6.23 -4.86
N THR A 59 -15.52 -6.86 -5.79
CA THR A 59 -15.10 -8.27 -5.76
C THR A 59 -13.70 -8.43 -6.34
N GLY A 60 -13.12 -9.63 -6.23
CA GLY A 60 -11.79 -9.95 -6.73
C GLY A 60 -10.70 -9.82 -5.67
N ASP A 61 -9.47 -9.93 -6.11
CA ASP A 61 -8.29 -9.82 -5.26
C ASP A 61 -7.71 -8.40 -5.35
N LEU A 62 -7.61 -7.73 -4.21
CA LEU A 62 -7.05 -6.39 -4.05
C LEU A 62 -5.79 -6.48 -3.19
N LEU A 63 -4.81 -5.63 -3.46
CA LEU A 63 -3.52 -5.66 -2.75
C LEU A 63 -3.21 -4.32 -2.09
N ASP A 64 -2.77 -4.36 -0.83
CA ASP A 64 -2.00 -3.31 -0.17
C ASP A 64 -0.54 -3.74 -0.11
N LEU A 65 0.30 -3.14 -0.94
CA LEU A 65 1.73 -3.43 -1.04
C LEU A 65 2.53 -2.55 -0.08
N GLY A 66 3.19 -3.16 0.90
CA GLY A 66 3.85 -2.46 2.00
C GLY A 66 2.84 -1.97 3.03
N CYS A 67 2.02 -2.88 3.54
CA CYS A 67 0.83 -2.53 4.31
C CYS A 67 1.10 -1.88 5.67
N GLY A 68 2.30 -2.00 6.22
CA GLY A 68 2.58 -1.53 7.57
C GLY A 68 1.61 -2.16 8.58
N TYR A 69 1.10 -1.37 9.52
CA TYR A 69 0.09 -1.81 10.48
C TYR A 69 -1.35 -1.88 9.89
N GLY A 70 -1.53 -1.72 8.58
CA GLY A 70 -2.73 -2.01 7.82
C GLY A 70 -3.67 -0.86 7.45
N PRO A 71 -3.30 0.43 7.50
CA PRO A 71 -4.26 1.52 7.27
C PRO A 71 -4.91 1.49 5.89
N LEU A 72 -4.17 1.18 4.82
CA LEU A 72 -4.72 1.09 3.48
C LEU A 72 -5.55 -0.20 3.30
N ALA A 73 -4.99 -1.36 3.72
CA ALA A 73 -5.66 -2.66 3.62
C ALA A 73 -7.02 -2.67 4.31
N LEU A 74 -7.11 -2.13 5.54
CA LEU A 74 -8.33 -2.18 6.32
C LEU A 74 -9.41 -1.23 5.80
N VAL A 75 -9.03 -0.08 5.25
CA VAL A 75 -9.97 0.80 4.55
C VAL A 75 -10.44 0.16 3.24
N LEU A 76 -9.54 -0.47 2.45
CA LEU A 76 -9.93 -1.25 1.27
C LEU A 76 -10.97 -2.32 1.63
N ALA A 77 -10.71 -3.09 2.68
CA ALA A 77 -11.59 -4.17 3.12
C ALA A 77 -12.96 -3.67 3.61
N SER A 78 -12.98 -2.53 4.29
CA SER A 78 -14.23 -1.89 4.73
C SER A 78 -15.05 -1.40 3.55
N ARG A 79 -14.40 -0.85 2.51
CA ARG A 79 -15.07 -0.33 1.29
C ARG A 79 -15.49 -1.42 0.32
N ALA A 80 -14.83 -2.58 0.34
CA ALA A 80 -15.10 -3.70 -0.56
C ALA A 80 -15.30 -5.01 0.22
N PRO A 81 -16.41 -5.18 0.98
CA PRO A 81 -16.62 -6.35 1.82
C PRO A 81 -16.75 -7.66 1.02
N GLY A 82 -17.09 -7.60 -0.27
CA GLY A 82 -17.15 -8.76 -1.16
C GLY A 82 -15.81 -9.12 -1.84
N ALA A 83 -14.77 -8.26 -1.70
CA ALA A 83 -13.44 -8.52 -2.24
C ALA A 83 -12.55 -9.22 -1.20
N ARG A 84 -11.49 -9.88 -1.66
CA ARG A 84 -10.38 -10.33 -0.81
C ARG A 84 -9.27 -9.29 -0.83
N VAL A 85 -8.88 -8.79 0.32
CA VAL A 85 -7.78 -7.84 0.45
C VAL A 85 -6.55 -8.57 0.97
N TRP A 86 -5.48 -8.49 0.19
CA TRP A 86 -4.16 -9.01 0.54
C TRP A 86 -3.31 -7.85 1.05
N ALA A 87 -2.82 -7.98 2.27
CA ALA A 87 -1.93 -7.02 2.90
C ALA A 87 -0.56 -7.66 3.02
N THR A 88 0.45 -7.13 2.31
CA THR A 88 1.78 -7.70 2.34
C THR A 88 2.82 -6.68 2.80
N ASP A 89 3.77 -7.15 3.61
CA ASP A 89 4.92 -6.37 4.09
C ASP A 89 6.09 -7.32 4.35
N VAL A 90 7.32 -6.83 4.16
CA VAL A 90 8.53 -7.58 4.53
C VAL A 90 8.74 -7.61 6.05
N ASN A 91 8.19 -6.64 6.77
CA ASN A 91 8.32 -6.48 8.21
C ASN A 91 7.29 -7.35 8.94
N SER A 92 7.75 -8.38 9.64
CA SER A 92 6.90 -9.32 10.40
C SER A 92 6.09 -8.65 11.51
N ARG A 93 6.64 -7.59 12.16
CA ARG A 93 5.92 -6.80 13.17
C ARG A 93 4.76 -6.03 12.53
N ALA A 94 4.95 -5.48 11.33
CA ALA A 94 3.90 -4.81 10.58
C ALA A 94 2.75 -5.77 10.25
N LEU A 95 3.06 -6.96 9.72
CA LEU A 95 2.06 -8.00 9.44
C LEU A 95 1.30 -8.45 10.69
N SER A 96 2.00 -8.62 11.82
CA SER A 96 1.38 -8.97 13.10
C SER A 96 0.39 -7.90 13.54
N LEU A 97 0.78 -6.62 13.48
CA LEU A 97 -0.09 -5.48 13.81
C LEU A 97 -1.29 -5.38 12.86
N CYS A 98 -1.07 -5.55 11.55
CA CYS A 98 -2.16 -5.58 10.56
C CYS A 98 -3.16 -6.70 10.88
N SER A 99 -2.67 -7.89 11.26
CA SER A 99 -3.50 -9.03 11.67
C SER A 99 -4.31 -8.77 12.95
N ILE A 100 -3.71 -8.12 13.95
CA ILE A 100 -4.42 -7.70 15.17
C ILE A 100 -5.50 -6.68 14.82
N ASN A 101 -5.16 -5.68 14.02
CA ASN A 101 -6.06 -4.59 13.63
C ASN A 101 -7.25 -5.08 12.79
N LYS A 102 -7.03 -6.00 11.85
CA LYS A 102 -8.14 -6.61 11.10
C LYS A 102 -9.11 -7.38 12.00
N GLY A 103 -8.55 -8.10 13.00
CA GLY A 103 -9.37 -8.82 13.99
C GLY A 103 -10.21 -7.88 14.84
N ALA A 104 -9.60 -6.80 15.34
CA ALA A 104 -10.27 -5.77 16.13
C ALA A 104 -11.36 -5.04 15.34
N ALA A 105 -11.17 -4.85 14.02
CA ALA A 105 -12.12 -4.22 13.12
C ALA A 105 -13.18 -5.19 12.55
N GLY A 106 -13.10 -6.50 12.84
CA GLY A 106 -14.01 -7.51 12.31
C GLY A 106 -13.91 -7.76 10.80
N LEU A 107 -12.78 -7.44 10.19
CA LEU A 107 -12.56 -7.51 8.74
C LEU A 107 -12.03 -8.89 8.32
N ALA A 108 -12.92 -9.86 8.17
CA ALA A 108 -12.57 -11.25 7.83
C ALA A 108 -12.00 -11.40 6.40
N ASN A 109 -12.30 -10.44 5.52
CA ASN A 109 -11.87 -10.44 4.11
C ASN A 109 -10.42 -9.96 3.89
N VAL A 110 -9.64 -9.67 4.96
CA VAL A 110 -8.22 -9.32 4.87
C VAL A 110 -7.34 -10.55 5.11
N ARG A 111 -6.29 -10.71 4.30
CA ARG A 111 -5.21 -11.69 4.44
C ARG A 111 -3.88 -10.96 4.61
N CYS A 112 -3.24 -11.09 5.79
CA CYS A 112 -1.93 -10.51 6.06
C CYS A 112 -0.88 -11.60 5.83
N VAL A 113 -0.01 -11.43 4.82
CA VAL A 113 0.92 -12.46 4.37
C VAL A 113 2.27 -11.85 3.98
N ALA A 114 3.34 -12.64 4.08
CA ALA A 114 4.65 -12.25 3.57
C ALA A 114 4.66 -12.16 2.03
N PRO A 115 5.58 -11.39 1.42
CA PRO A 115 5.62 -11.19 -0.03
C PRO A 115 5.87 -12.46 -0.86
N ASP A 116 6.44 -13.50 -0.26
CA ASP A 116 6.76 -14.80 -0.85
C ASP A 116 5.74 -15.89 -0.51
N ASP A 117 4.63 -15.53 0.13
CA ASP A 117 3.57 -16.47 0.51
C ASP A 117 2.98 -17.15 -0.74
N ARG A 118 2.82 -18.47 -0.67
CA ARG A 118 2.34 -19.31 -1.78
C ARG A 118 0.86 -19.11 -2.09
N ASP A 119 0.08 -18.63 -1.13
CA ASP A 119 -1.35 -18.40 -1.28
C ASP A 119 -1.65 -17.06 -1.98
N LEU A 120 -0.63 -16.20 -2.20
CA LEU A 120 -0.81 -14.94 -2.92
C LEU A 120 -1.31 -15.18 -4.35
N PRO A 121 -2.40 -14.51 -4.77
CA PRO A 121 -2.91 -14.63 -6.13
C PRO A 121 -1.88 -14.17 -7.16
N ARG A 122 -1.99 -14.72 -8.36
CA ARG A 122 -1.10 -14.35 -9.47
C ARG A 122 -1.41 -12.98 -10.05
N SER A 123 -2.64 -12.48 -9.87
CA SER A 123 -3.06 -11.18 -10.37
C SER A 123 -4.03 -10.48 -9.42
N PHE A 124 -4.04 -9.15 -9.47
CA PHE A 124 -4.85 -8.26 -8.63
C PHE A 124 -5.65 -7.29 -9.49
N ALA A 125 -6.92 -7.10 -9.14
CA ALA A 125 -7.78 -6.10 -9.78
C ALA A 125 -7.39 -4.66 -9.37
N LEU A 126 -6.80 -4.51 -8.16
CA LEU A 126 -6.37 -3.22 -7.63
C LEU A 126 -5.12 -3.42 -6.77
N ILE A 127 -4.14 -2.52 -6.92
CA ILE A 127 -2.98 -2.41 -6.05
C ILE A 127 -2.93 -1.00 -5.46
N TRP A 128 -2.96 -0.89 -4.12
CA TRP A 128 -2.61 0.34 -3.42
C TRP A 128 -1.25 0.20 -2.79
N SER A 129 -0.48 1.30 -2.77
CA SER A 129 0.80 1.32 -2.09
C SER A 129 1.24 2.73 -1.68
N ASN A 130 1.84 2.81 -0.52
CA ASN A 130 2.76 3.88 -0.16
C ASN A 130 4.18 3.28 -0.20
N PRO A 131 4.79 3.20 -1.39
CA PRO A 131 5.98 2.37 -1.60
C PRO A 131 7.20 2.89 -0.84
N PRO A 132 8.13 2.00 -0.49
CA PRO A 132 9.31 2.34 0.31
C PRO A 132 10.38 3.09 -0.53
N ILE A 133 10.15 4.35 -0.86
CA ILE A 133 11.03 5.15 -1.73
C ILE A 133 12.50 5.20 -1.25
N ARG A 134 12.72 5.03 0.07
CA ARG A 134 14.05 5.15 0.68
C ARG A 134 14.94 3.91 0.54
N ILE A 135 14.44 2.83 -0.04
CA ILE A 135 15.27 1.64 -0.35
C ILE A 135 16.22 1.87 -1.53
N GLY A 136 16.08 3.00 -2.21
CA GLY A 136 16.85 3.34 -3.41
C GLY A 136 16.11 3.02 -4.70
N LYS A 137 16.52 3.69 -5.78
CA LYS A 137 15.81 3.62 -7.08
C LYS A 137 15.77 2.21 -7.65
N ALA A 138 16.92 1.51 -7.68
CA ALA A 138 16.99 0.18 -8.29
C ALA A 138 16.04 -0.81 -7.58
N ALA A 139 16.13 -0.93 -6.26
CA ALA A 139 15.28 -1.81 -5.48
C ALA A 139 13.78 -1.43 -5.57
N LEU A 140 13.47 -0.12 -5.61
CA LEU A 140 12.09 0.33 -5.82
C LEU A 140 11.57 -0.06 -7.21
N HIS A 141 12.39 0.09 -8.24
CA HIS A 141 12.02 -0.28 -9.62
C HIS A 141 11.79 -1.79 -9.74
N GLU A 142 12.68 -2.61 -9.15
CA GLU A 142 12.52 -4.07 -9.09
C GLU A 142 11.22 -4.46 -8.38
N LEU A 143 10.96 -3.88 -7.20
CA LEU A 143 9.75 -4.09 -6.44
C LEU A 143 8.51 -3.78 -7.30
N LEU A 144 8.45 -2.58 -7.88
CA LEU A 144 7.30 -2.15 -8.66
C LEU A 144 7.13 -2.96 -9.95
N THR A 145 8.22 -3.33 -10.63
CA THR A 145 8.17 -4.22 -11.81
C THR A 145 7.52 -5.56 -11.44
N ALA A 146 7.97 -6.18 -10.34
CA ALA A 146 7.45 -7.47 -9.91
C ALA A 146 5.95 -7.41 -9.53
N TRP A 147 5.52 -6.36 -8.84
CA TRP A 147 4.15 -6.28 -8.33
C TRP A 147 3.16 -5.67 -9.33
N LEU A 148 3.54 -4.67 -10.10
CA LEU A 148 2.70 -4.14 -11.19
C LEU A 148 2.50 -5.18 -12.29
N GLY A 149 3.51 -6.03 -12.55
CA GLY A 149 3.36 -7.19 -13.46
C GLY A 149 2.28 -8.19 -13.04
N ARG A 150 1.74 -8.06 -11.82
CA ARG A 150 0.61 -8.84 -11.29
C ARG A 150 -0.72 -8.07 -11.37
N LEU A 151 -0.82 -6.93 -12.03
CA LEU A 151 -2.10 -6.31 -12.32
C LEU A 151 -2.89 -7.18 -13.29
N ALA A 152 -4.16 -7.42 -12.98
CA ALA A 152 -5.09 -8.07 -13.89
C ALA A 152 -5.32 -7.20 -15.15
N PRO A 153 -5.71 -7.77 -16.27
CA PRO A 153 -6.22 -6.97 -17.41
C PRO A 153 -7.32 -6.01 -16.95
N GLY A 154 -7.18 -4.72 -17.24
CA GLY A 154 -8.08 -3.66 -16.76
C GLY A 154 -7.92 -3.30 -15.27
N GLY A 155 -6.97 -3.90 -14.56
CA GLY A 155 -6.63 -3.53 -13.19
C GLY A 155 -5.90 -2.20 -13.10
N GLU A 156 -5.94 -1.58 -11.92
CA GLU A 156 -5.31 -0.30 -11.64
C GLU A 156 -4.40 -0.38 -10.42
N ALA A 157 -3.31 0.40 -10.42
CA ALA A 157 -2.54 0.63 -9.20
C ALA A 157 -2.55 2.11 -8.83
N PHE A 158 -2.63 2.41 -7.54
CA PHE A 158 -2.50 3.76 -7.00
C PHE A 158 -1.31 3.80 -6.05
N LEU A 159 -0.29 4.57 -6.44
CA LEU A 159 0.96 4.71 -5.72
C LEU A 159 1.06 6.12 -5.16
N VAL A 160 1.16 6.26 -3.83
CA VAL A 160 1.37 7.58 -3.24
C VAL A 160 2.86 7.83 -3.00
N VAL A 161 3.35 8.96 -3.49
CA VAL A 161 4.77 9.32 -3.44
C VAL A 161 4.95 10.76 -3.02
N GLN A 162 5.87 11.02 -2.11
CA GLN A 162 6.26 12.37 -1.75
C GLN A 162 7.00 13.03 -2.91
N ARG A 163 6.60 14.26 -3.30
CA ARG A 163 7.17 14.98 -4.44
C ARG A 163 8.68 15.12 -4.36
N ASN A 164 9.20 15.51 -3.20
CA ASN A 164 10.63 15.72 -2.98
C ASN A 164 11.45 14.42 -2.95
N LEU A 165 10.79 13.27 -2.87
CA LEU A 165 11.44 11.95 -2.93
C LEU A 165 11.37 11.31 -4.31
N GLY A 166 11.00 12.08 -5.35
CA GLY A 166 11.16 11.66 -6.74
C GLY A 166 9.87 11.20 -7.44
N SER A 167 8.70 11.74 -7.08
CA SER A 167 7.44 11.37 -7.76
C SER A 167 7.48 11.59 -9.28
N ASP A 168 8.14 12.66 -9.75
CA ASP A 168 8.26 12.94 -11.20
C ASP A 168 9.19 11.96 -11.90
N SER A 169 10.29 11.58 -11.24
CA SER A 169 11.21 10.58 -11.79
C SER A 169 10.60 9.18 -11.80
N LEU A 170 9.81 8.84 -10.78
CA LEU A 170 9.09 7.58 -10.74
C LEU A 170 8.03 7.50 -11.84
N GLN A 171 7.23 8.56 -12.03
CA GLN A 171 6.23 8.61 -13.10
C GLN A 171 6.87 8.42 -14.47
N ARG A 172 7.99 9.14 -14.74
CA ARG A 172 8.72 9.01 -16.00
C ARG A 172 9.23 7.59 -16.20
N TRP A 173 9.85 7.00 -15.20
CA TRP A 173 10.33 5.64 -15.27
C TRP A 173 9.20 4.62 -15.53
N LEU A 174 8.06 4.76 -14.88
CA LEU A 174 6.89 3.91 -15.15
C LEU A 174 6.46 3.99 -16.61
N THR A 175 6.42 5.20 -17.16
CA THR A 175 6.07 5.40 -18.59
C THR A 175 7.12 4.80 -19.51
N GLU A 176 8.41 4.98 -19.22
CA GLU A 176 9.53 4.38 -19.96
C GLU A 176 9.52 2.84 -19.88
N ALA A 177 9.02 2.28 -18.77
CA ALA A 177 8.85 0.84 -18.58
C ALA A 177 7.57 0.26 -19.23
N GLY A 178 6.80 1.09 -19.96
CA GLY A 178 5.62 0.65 -20.73
C GLY A 178 4.29 0.72 -19.97
N TRP A 179 4.26 1.34 -18.77
CA TRP A 179 3.02 1.57 -18.02
C TRP A 179 2.38 2.89 -18.43
N ALA A 180 1.05 2.96 -18.46
CA ALA A 180 0.34 4.23 -18.45
C ALA A 180 0.35 4.76 -16.99
N ALA A 181 1.01 5.90 -16.76
CA ALA A 181 1.19 6.46 -15.43
C ALA A 181 0.77 7.93 -15.37
N ASP A 182 -0.35 8.20 -14.71
CA ASP A 182 -0.94 9.53 -14.60
C ASP A 182 -0.86 10.09 -13.18
N ARG A 183 -0.83 11.43 -13.08
CA ARG A 183 -1.02 12.12 -11.81
C ARG A 183 -2.50 12.19 -11.48
N PHE A 184 -2.95 11.29 -10.62
CA PHE A 184 -4.35 11.20 -10.22
C PHE A 184 -4.75 12.28 -9.22
N ALA A 185 -3.92 12.51 -8.20
CA ALA A 185 -4.14 13.53 -7.18
C ALA A 185 -2.83 14.11 -6.66
N ALA A 186 -2.89 15.33 -6.11
CA ALA A 186 -1.75 15.97 -5.46
C ALA A 186 -2.22 16.89 -4.33
N ARG A 187 -1.60 16.78 -3.14
CA ARG A 187 -1.83 17.66 -1.99
C ARG A 187 -0.67 17.60 -1.01
N ALA A 188 -0.36 18.73 -0.37
CA ALA A 188 0.62 18.84 0.72
C ALA A 188 1.98 18.18 0.43
N GLY A 189 2.47 18.29 -0.80
CA GLY A 189 3.76 17.73 -1.20
C GLY A 189 3.76 16.23 -1.54
N TYR A 190 2.58 15.58 -1.55
CA TYR A 190 2.39 14.21 -2.01
C TYR A 190 1.66 14.17 -3.34
N ARG A 191 1.88 13.10 -4.10
CA ARG A 191 1.16 12.78 -5.34
C ARG A 191 0.69 11.35 -5.29
N VAL A 192 -0.52 11.11 -5.80
CA VAL A 192 -1.02 9.79 -6.13
C VAL A 192 -0.83 9.61 -7.63
N LEU A 193 -0.10 8.58 -8.01
CA LEU A 193 0.05 8.14 -9.38
C LEU A 193 -0.95 7.00 -9.62
N ARG A 194 -1.77 7.11 -10.65
CA ARG A 194 -2.56 5.99 -11.19
C ARG A 194 -1.71 5.29 -12.23
N VAL A 195 -1.63 3.98 -12.14
CA VAL A 195 -0.84 3.15 -13.06
C VAL A 195 -1.75 2.06 -13.62
N THR A 196 -1.75 1.90 -14.92
CA THR A 196 -2.46 0.85 -15.65
C THR A 196 -1.53 0.22 -16.70
N HIS A 197 -1.95 -0.89 -17.28
CA HIS A 197 -1.24 -1.39 -18.46
C HIS A 197 -1.20 -0.30 -19.53
N GLY A 198 -0.03 -0.07 -20.14
CA GLY A 198 0.08 0.77 -21.32
C GLY A 198 -0.74 0.16 -22.47
N GLU A 199 -1.19 0.99 -23.39
CA GLU A 199 -1.74 0.48 -24.64
C GLU A 199 -0.67 -0.39 -25.31
N ALA A 200 -1.01 -1.65 -25.62
CA ALA A 200 -0.12 -2.48 -26.42
C ALA A 200 0.15 -1.71 -27.72
N ALA A 201 1.42 -1.43 -28.01
CA ALA A 201 1.78 -0.85 -29.30
C ALA A 201 1.20 -1.77 -30.39
N ALA A 202 0.21 -1.23 -31.13
CA ALA A 202 -0.46 -1.92 -32.22
C ALA A 202 0.50 -2.20 -33.36
#